data_8476e26f850c34f096390320f6336353
#
_entry.id   8476e26f850c34f096390320f6336353
#
_cell.length_a   1.000
_cell.length_b   1.000
_cell.length_c   1.000
_cell.angle_alpha   90.00
_cell.angle_beta   90.00
_cell.angle_gamma   90.00
#
_symmetry.space_group_name_H-M   'P 1'
#
loop_
_entity.id
_entity.type
_entity.pdbx_description
1 polymer ?
#
loop_
_entity_poly.entity_id
_entity_poly.type
_entity_poly.pdbx_seq_one_letter_code
_entity_poly.pdbx_strand_id
1 'polypeptide(L)'
;MKSVAEKNQNRKLMSAQAGIESPLHIIDCGLAEYREVLQLQHQLREKRRRGEIPDTVLIVEHSPVITLGARQSANKLLASREDLAQKHIDVVDIRRGGGTTAHNPGQLVFYPILNLRQLNPCLPAGKVGISEYIRELESIGVELLEQLGVHAERQKGYPGLWVTNHQAPNEESSNAQNVTNKNNELNSSSVQPQRHTICDIRHTSKIASIGVRVSKFITYHGMAINIQNDLSIFEFITPCGLDGVEMTSALKETGKRCSISQVKEGLSQLLIRHFS
;
A
#
# COMPACT_ATOMS: atom_id res chain seq x y z
N MET A 1 -30.29 12.72 -5.86
CA MET A 1 -29.04 11.93 -5.76
C MET A 1 -29.36 10.50 -6.21
N LYS A 2 -28.82 10.06 -7.36
CA LYS A 2 -29.05 8.68 -7.83
C LYS A 2 -28.20 7.72 -7.01
N SER A 3 -28.77 6.59 -6.56
CA SER A 3 -28.10 5.61 -5.72
C SER A 3 -26.90 4.98 -6.45
N VAL A 4 -25.93 4.47 -5.69
CA VAL A 4 -24.75 3.76 -6.21
C VAL A 4 -25.14 2.60 -7.14
N ALA A 5 -26.31 1.98 -6.90
CA ALA A 5 -26.86 0.91 -7.72
C ALA A 5 -27.26 1.37 -9.14
N GLU A 6 -27.82 2.60 -9.30
CA GLU A 6 -28.23 3.12 -10.61
C GLU A 6 -27.05 3.57 -11.47
N LYS A 7 -25.95 4.01 -10.86
CA LYS A 7 -24.71 4.36 -11.59
C LYS A 7 -24.01 3.10 -12.14
N ASN A 8 -24.13 1.98 -11.48
CA ASN A 8 -23.55 0.69 -11.92
C ASN A 8 -24.29 0.06 -13.10
N GLN A 9 -25.61 0.31 -13.25
CA GLN A 9 -26.38 -0.23 -14.37
C GLN A 9 -26.01 0.41 -15.73
N ASN A 10 -25.69 1.71 -15.75
CA ASN A 10 -25.29 2.40 -16.97
C ASN A 10 -23.85 2.07 -17.43
N ARG A 11 -22.96 1.61 -16.53
CA ARG A 11 -21.63 1.14 -16.90
C ARG A 11 -21.60 -0.27 -17.47
N LYS A 12 -22.57 -1.12 -17.11
CA LYS A 12 -22.72 -2.47 -17.66
C LYS A 12 -22.98 -2.49 -19.19
N LEU A 13 -23.48 -1.38 -19.74
CA LEU A 13 -23.75 -1.24 -21.19
C LEU A 13 -22.51 -0.81 -22.00
N MET A 14 -21.46 -0.27 -21.38
CA MET A 14 -20.24 0.16 -22.09
C MET A 14 -19.15 -0.94 -22.16
N SER A 15 -19.18 -1.95 -21.30
CA SER A 15 -18.22 -3.08 -21.32
C SER A 15 -18.58 -4.21 -22.28
N ALA A 16 -19.76 -4.19 -22.87
CA ALA A 16 -20.26 -5.27 -23.76
C ALA A 16 -19.69 -5.22 -25.20
N GLN A 17 -18.80 -4.30 -25.53
CA GLN A 17 -18.26 -4.14 -26.89
C GLN A 17 -16.83 -4.64 -27.12
N ALA A 18 -16.13 -5.13 -26.08
CA ALA A 18 -14.86 -5.85 -26.24
C ALA A 18 -15.04 -7.27 -25.73
N GLY A 19 -15.14 -8.23 -26.62
CA GLY A 19 -15.47 -9.64 -26.37
C GLY A 19 -14.38 -10.46 -25.67
N ILE A 20 -13.83 -9.95 -24.55
CA ILE A 20 -13.08 -10.71 -23.57
C ILE A 20 -13.66 -10.31 -22.21
N GLU A 21 -14.50 -11.16 -21.63
CA GLU A 21 -14.90 -11.00 -20.23
C GLU A 21 -13.64 -11.10 -19.38
N SER A 22 -13.16 -9.96 -18.87
CA SER A 22 -12.08 -9.95 -17.90
C SER A 22 -12.55 -10.69 -16.65
N PRO A 23 -11.85 -11.72 -16.19
CA PRO A 23 -12.22 -12.45 -14.98
C PRO A 23 -12.15 -11.59 -13.72
N LEU A 24 -11.58 -10.38 -13.80
CA LEU A 24 -11.45 -9.43 -12.71
C LEU A 24 -12.53 -8.36 -12.74
N HIS A 25 -13.30 -8.23 -11.65
CA HIS A 25 -14.29 -7.18 -11.48
C HIS A 25 -13.70 -6.00 -10.71
N ILE A 26 -13.77 -4.80 -11.27
CA ILE A 26 -13.29 -3.57 -10.63
C ILE A 26 -14.48 -2.69 -10.24
N ILE A 27 -14.50 -2.26 -8.97
CA ILE A 27 -15.52 -1.38 -8.40
C ILE A 27 -14.85 -0.10 -7.90
N ASP A 28 -15.15 1.04 -8.53
CA ASP A 28 -14.78 2.35 -8.01
C ASP A 28 -15.81 2.81 -6.96
N CYS A 29 -15.39 2.89 -5.71
CA CYS A 29 -16.21 3.33 -4.59
C CYS A 29 -16.25 4.87 -4.45
N GLY A 30 -15.43 5.60 -5.21
CA GLY A 30 -15.31 7.06 -5.06
C GLY A 30 -14.67 7.46 -3.73
N LEU A 31 -15.12 8.58 -3.16
CA LEU A 31 -14.80 8.98 -1.79
C LEU A 31 -15.81 8.33 -0.84
N ALA A 32 -15.32 7.56 0.13
CA ALA A 32 -16.18 6.78 1.02
C ALA A 32 -15.58 6.63 2.43
N GLU A 33 -16.47 6.44 3.40
CA GLU A 33 -16.10 6.18 4.78
C GLU A 33 -15.42 4.81 4.92
N TYR A 34 -14.36 4.77 5.73
CA TYR A 34 -13.55 3.57 5.88
C TYR A 34 -14.37 2.37 6.39
N ARG A 35 -15.26 2.58 7.37
CA ARG A 35 -16.08 1.52 7.98
C ARG A 35 -17.06 0.90 6.98
N GLU A 36 -17.64 1.70 6.10
CA GLU A 36 -18.56 1.23 5.05
C GLU A 36 -17.82 0.35 4.03
N VAL A 37 -16.64 0.80 3.58
CA VAL A 37 -15.82 0.03 2.65
C VAL A 37 -15.26 -1.22 3.30
N LEU A 38 -14.91 -1.20 4.58
CA LEU A 38 -14.50 -2.38 5.33
C LEU A 38 -15.64 -3.42 5.41
N GLN A 39 -16.87 -2.98 5.66
CA GLN A 39 -18.04 -3.86 5.64
C GLN A 39 -18.26 -4.47 4.25
N LEU A 40 -18.13 -3.68 3.19
CA LEU A 40 -18.22 -4.16 1.81
C LEU A 40 -17.14 -5.21 1.50
N GLN A 41 -15.88 -4.98 1.92
CA GLN A 41 -14.80 -5.96 1.78
C GLN A 41 -15.17 -7.29 2.45
N HIS A 42 -15.73 -7.26 3.65
CA HIS A 42 -16.15 -8.48 4.36
C HIS A 42 -17.27 -9.22 3.62
N GLN A 43 -18.25 -8.49 3.08
CA GLN A 43 -19.34 -9.09 2.28
C GLN A 43 -18.84 -9.73 0.99
N LEU A 44 -17.98 -9.01 0.24
CA LEU A 44 -17.41 -9.52 -1.01
C LEU A 44 -16.48 -10.71 -0.76
N ARG A 45 -15.65 -10.66 0.31
CA ARG A 45 -14.82 -11.80 0.71
C ARG A 45 -15.64 -13.07 0.95
N GLU A 46 -16.78 -12.97 1.65
CA GLU A 46 -17.64 -14.15 1.88
C GLU A 46 -18.31 -14.62 0.58
N LYS A 47 -18.77 -13.73 -0.28
CA LYS A 47 -19.32 -14.08 -1.61
C LYS A 47 -18.26 -14.75 -2.47
N ARG A 48 -17.02 -14.19 -2.51
CA ARG A 48 -15.91 -14.77 -3.27
C ARG A 48 -15.51 -16.15 -2.75
N ARG A 49 -15.50 -16.33 -1.43
CA ARG A 49 -15.23 -17.63 -0.79
C ARG A 49 -16.24 -18.70 -1.20
N ARG A 50 -17.50 -18.33 -1.37
CA ARG A 50 -18.58 -19.22 -1.83
C ARG A 50 -18.62 -19.40 -3.35
N GLY A 51 -17.77 -18.70 -4.11
CA GLY A 51 -17.77 -18.74 -5.57
C GLY A 51 -18.93 -17.98 -6.23
N GLU A 52 -19.62 -17.12 -5.50
CA GLU A 52 -20.79 -16.35 -5.98
C GLU A 52 -20.39 -15.14 -6.84
N ILE A 53 -19.14 -14.71 -6.75
CA ILE A 53 -18.60 -13.59 -7.51
C ILE A 53 -17.18 -13.91 -8.02
N PRO A 54 -16.74 -13.31 -9.13
CA PRO A 54 -15.35 -13.40 -9.58
C PRO A 54 -14.39 -12.68 -8.61
N ASP A 55 -13.09 -12.77 -8.89
CA ASP A 55 -12.10 -11.91 -8.25
C ASP A 55 -12.47 -10.45 -8.45
N THR A 56 -12.39 -9.65 -7.40
CA THR A 56 -12.94 -8.30 -7.38
C THR A 56 -11.93 -7.35 -6.72
N VAL A 57 -11.74 -6.16 -7.27
CA VAL A 57 -10.93 -5.10 -6.65
C VAL A 57 -11.79 -3.88 -6.38
N LEU A 58 -11.75 -3.37 -5.15
CA LEU A 58 -12.30 -2.07 -4.80
C LEU A 58 -11.21 -1.00 -4.98
N ILE A 59 -11.54 0.10 -5.63
CA ILE A 59 -10.71 1.31 -5.70
C ILE A 59 -11.45 2.42 -4.96
N VAL A 60 -10.77 3.15 -4.08
CA VAL A 60 -11.41 4.10 -3.17
C VAL A 60 -10.46 5.22 -2.76
N GLU A 61 -11.01 6.37 -2.47
CA GLU A 61 -10.43 7.41 -1.60
C GLU A 61 -11.21 7.41 -0.29
N HIS A 62 -10.55 7.55 0.86
CA HIS A 62 -11.24 7.59 2.14
C HIS A 62 -11.36 9.00 2.70
N SER A 63 -12.45 9.27 3.44
CA SER A 63 -12.49 10.36 4.41
C SER A 63 -11.33 10.21 5.41
N PRO A 64 -10.89 11.30 6.08
CA PRO A 64 -9.74 11.23 6.98
C PRO A 64 -9.90 10.18 8.06
N VAL A 65 -9.00 9.21 8.09
CA VAL A 65 -9.03 8.08 9.02
C VAL A 65 -7.64 7.57 9.34
N ILE A 66 -7.40 7.23 10.60
CA ILE A 66 -6.23 6.49 11.07
C ILE A 66 -6.65 5.06 11.39
N THR A 67 -5.93 4.08 10.87
CA THR A 67 -6.20 2.66 11.13
C THR A 67 -5.09 2.02 11.93
N LEU A 68 -5.46 1.31 13.01
CA LEU A 68 -4.56 0.58 13.88
C LEU A 68 -4.56 -0.89 13.48
N GLY A 69 -3.41 -1.37 12.99
CA GLY A 69 -3.27 -2.72 12.44
C GLY A 69 -3.14 -3.82 13.51
N ALA A 70 -2.98 -5.06 13.05
CA ALA A 70 -2.92 -6.23 13.93
C ALA A 70 -1.64 -6.29 14.79
N ARG A 71 -0.55 -5.63 14.39
CA ARG A 71 0.69 -5.53 15.16
C ARG A 71 0.56 -4.41 16.20
N GLN A 72 0.03 -4.72 17.36
CA GLN A 72 -0.24 -3.74 18.43
C GLN A 72 1.00 -2.94 18.85
N SER A 73 2.18 -3.59 18.93
CA SER A 73 3.45 -2.92 19.28
C SER A 73 3.91 -1.88 18.27
N ALA A 74 3.37 -1.90 17.04
CA ALA A 74 3.63 -0.92 15.98
C ALA A 74 2.48 0.10 15.83
N ASN A 75 1.49 0.07 16.72
CA ASN A 75 0.41 1.04 16.73
C ASN A 75 0.79 2.20 17.66
N LYS A 76 1.18 3.32 17.07
CA LYS A 76 1.57 4.53 17.80
C LYS A 76 0.75 5.72 17.28
N LEU A 77 -0.13 6.22 18.14
CA LEU A 77 -0.80 7.53 17.98
C LEU A 77 0.01 8.58 18.72
N LEU A 78 0.25 9.72 18.09
CA LEU A 78 0.94 10.87 18.65
C LEU A 78 -0.05 11.96 19.13
N ALA A 79 -1.34 11.77 18.90
CA ALA A 79 -2.43 12.60 19.38
C ALA A 79 -3.48 11.73 20.06
N SER A 80 -4.28 12.34 20.97
CA SER A 80 -5.40 11.65 21.61
C SER A 80 -6.53 11.36 20.60
N ARG A 81 -7.39 10.39 20.90
CA ARG A 81 -8.56 10.10 20.05
C ARG A 81 -9.54 11.28 20.04
N GLU A 82 -9.60 12.02 21.13
CA GLU A 82 -10.43 13.20 21.32
C GLU A 82 -9.95 14.35 20.41
N ASP A 83 -8.63 14.60 20.36
CA ASP A 83 -8.05 15.62 19.48
C ASP A 83 -8.22 15.26 17.99
N LEU A 84 -8.10 13.98 17.65
CA LEU A 84 -8.32 13.50 16.29
C LEU A 84 -9.79 13.65 15.88
N ALA A 85 -10.72 13.35 16.79
CA ALA A 85 -12.16 13.52 16.55
C ALA A 85 -12.53 15.00 16.31
N GLN A 86 -11.93 15.95 17.05
CA GLN A 86 -12.12 17.40 16.82
C GLN A 86 -11.61 17.83 15.42
N LYS A 87 -10.64 17.11 14.87
CA LYS A 87 -10.12 17.32 13.51
C LYS A 87 -10.89 16.52 12.45
N HIS A 88 -11.99 15.88 12.81
CA HIS A 88 -12.77 15.00 11.94
C HIS A 88 -11.95 13.82 11.36
N ILE A 89 -10.99 13.31 12.14
CA ILE A 89 -10.21 12.12 11.79
C ILE A 89 -10.75 10.93 12.60
N ASP A 90 -11.32 9.93 11.92
CA ASP A 90 -11.77 8.70 12.58
C ASP A 90 -10.56 7.81 12.96
N VAL A 91 -10.70 7.05 14.03
CA VAL A 91 -9.69 6.06 14.45
C VAL A 91 -10.32 4.68 14.51
N VAL A 92 -9.81 3.75 13.68
CA VAL A 92 -10.41 2.42 13.51
C VAL A 92 -9.39 1.33 13.85
N ASP A 93 -9.74 0.48 14.81
CA ASP A 93 -8.98 -0.74 15.12
C ASP A 93 -9.35 -1.84 14.13
N ILE A 94 -8.33 -2.37 13.42
CA ILE A 94 -8.55 -3.36 12.36
C ILE A 94 -7.53 -4.50 12.42
N ARG A 95 -7.78 -5.54 11.63
CA ARG A 95 -6.92 -6.73 11.64
C ARG A 95 -6.09 -6.89 10.36
N ARG A 96 -5.77 -5.80 9.63
CA ARG A 96 -4.80 -5.87 8.53
C ARG A 96 -3.38 -6.09 9.05
N GLY A 97 -2.49 -6.57 8.20
CA GLY A 97 -1.06 -6.62 8.51
C GLY A 97 -0.47 -5.23 8.79
N GLY A 98 0.63 -5.21 9.54
CA GLY A 98 1.33 -3.97 9.91
C GLY A 98 0.76 -3.27 11.15
N GLY A 99 1.30 -2.08 11.43
CA GLY A 99 0.91 -1.17 12.49
C GLY A 99 -0.01 -0.04 12.01
N THR A 100 0.19 1.18 12.53
CA THR A 100 -0.61 2.36 12.21
C THR A 100 -0.38 2.86 10.80
N THR A 101 -1.44 3.27 10.11
CA THR A 101 -1.39 4.10 8.89
C THR A 101 -2.58 5.05 8.86
N ALA A 102 -2.54 6.02 7.93
CA ALA A 102 -3.58 7.00 7.73
C ALA A 102 -4.07 7.02 6.29
N HIS A 103 -5.32 7.43 6.09
CA HIS A 103 -5.94 7.62 4.79
C HIS A 103 -6.72 8.94 4.80
N ASN A 104 -6.71 9.65 3.66
CA ASN A 104 -7.46 10.87 3.45
C ASN A 104 -7.66 11.13 1.95
N PRO A 105 -8.53 12.08 1.55
CA PRO A 105 -8.79 12.39 0.15
C PRO A 105 -7.52 12.73 -0.62
N GLY A 106 -7.44 12.26 -1.87
CA GLY A 106 -6.24 12.38 -2.72
C GLY A 106 -5.23 11.24 -2.56
N GLN A 107 -5.44 10.31 -1.61
CA GLN A 107 -4.72 9.05 -1.52
C GLN A 107 -5.50 7.97 -2.27
N LEU A 108 -4.85 7.29 -3.20
CA LEU A 108 -5.47 6.18 -3.94
C LEU A 108 -5.32 4.87 -3.16
N VAL A 109 -6.43 4.26 -2.81
CA VAL A 109 -6.44 2.99 -2.08
C VAL A 109 -7.12 1.93 -2.92
N PHE A 110 -6.56 0.71 -2.94
CA PHE A 110 -7.22 -0.41 -3.60
C PHE A 110 -7.15 -1.68 -2.75
N TYR A 111 -8.26 -2.43 -2.77
CA TYR A 111 -8.48 -3.62 -1.97
C TYR A 111 -8.81 -4.82 -2.85
N PRO A 112 -7.82 -5.65 -3.22
CA PRO A 112 -8.09 -6.86 -3.99
C PRO A 112 -8.72 -7.95 -3.10
N ILE A 113 -9.84 -8.46 -3.56
CA ILE A 113 -10.61 -9.57 -2.97
C ILE A 113 -10.44 -10.77 -3.92
N LEU A 114 -9.33 -11.45 -3.81
CA LEU A 114 -8.86 -12.48 -4.75
C LEU A 114 -8.77 -13.84 -4.06
N ASN A 115 -8.98 -14.91 -4.82
CA ASN A 115 -8.73 -16.26 -4.37
C ASN A 115 -7.29 -16.69 -4.72
N LEU A 116 -6.38 -16.65 -3.74
CA LEU A 116 -4.97 -17.00 -3.95
C LEU A 116 -4.72 -18.40 -4.52
N ARG A 117 -5.66 -19.32 -4.39
CA ARG A 117 -5.56 -20.66 -5.01
C ARG A 117 -5.71 -20.63 -6.53
N GLN A 118 -6.33 -19.59 -7.08
CA GLN A 118 -6.67 -19.46 -8.50
C GLN A 118 -5.79 -18.44 -9.23
N LEU A 119 -5.03 -17.61 -8.48
CA LEU A 119 -4.23 -16.53 -9.05
C LEU A 119 -3.05 -16.98 -9.93
N ASN A 120 -2.62 -18.23 -9.85
CA ASN A 120 -1.57 -18.74 -10.72
C ASN A 120 -1.77 -20.22 -11.00
N PRO A 121 -2.43 -20.57 -12.12
CA PRO A 121 -2.63 -21.96 -12.52
C PRO A 121 -1.32 -22.70 -12.87
N CYS A 122 -0.22 -21.98 -13.11
CA CYS A 122 1.09 -22.56 -13.41
C CYS A 122 1.88 -22.94 -12.15
N LEU A 123 1.49 -22.46 -10.97
CA LEU A 123 2.06 -22.91 -9.71
C LEU A 123 1.24 -24.09 -9.14
N PRO A 124 1.90 -25.07 -8.49
CA PRO A 124 1.17 -26.15 -7.82
C PRO A 124 0.08 -25.57 -6.92
N ALA A 125 -1.15 -26.06 -7.06
CA ALA A 125 -2.31 -25.57 -6.36
C ALA A 125 -2.00 -25.31 -4.87
N GLY A 126 -2.12 -24.06 -4.44
CA GLY A 126 -1.92 -23.65 -3.04
C GLY A 126 -0.61 -22.94 -2.70
N LYS A 127 0.22 -22.54 -3.67
CA LYS A 127 1.55 -21.95 -3.40
C LYS A 127 1.75 -20.47 -3.78
N VAL A 128 0.72 -19.69 -4.06
CA VAL A 128 0.91 -18.22 -4.02
C VAL A 128 0.96 -17.83 -2.55
N GLY A 129 2.16 -17.64 -2.04
CA GLY A 129 2.38 -17.17 -0.68
C GLY A 129 1.97 -15.70 -0.54
N ILE A 130 1.75 -15.27 0.71
CA ILE A 130 1.45 -13.85 0.99
C ILE A 130 2.59 -12.94 0.50
N SER A 131 3.82 -13.43 0.51
CA SER A 131 5.00 -12.65 0.06
C SER A 131 4.97 -12.39 -1.45
N GLU A 132 4.60 -13.37 -2.27
CA GLU A 132 4.44 -13.21 -3.70
C GLU A 132 3.29 -12.26 -4.02
N TYR A 133 2.17 -12.40 -3.31
CA TYR A 133 1.03 -11.47 -3.45
C TYR A 133 1.41 -10.02 -3.10
N ILE A 134 2.17 -9.81 -2.02
CA ILE A 134 2.66 -8.47 -1.66
C ILE A 134 3.58 -7.92 -2.76
N ARG A 135 4.48 -8.73 -3.31
CA ARG A 135 5.36 -8.32 -4.41
C ARG A 135 4.58 -7.91 -5.65
N GLU A 136 3.47 -8.60 -5.93
CA GLU A 136 2.60 -8.25 -7.05
C GLU A 136 1.93 -6.89 -6.84
N LEU A 137 1.43 -6.62 -5.64
CA LEU A 137 0.90 -5.29 -5.30
C LEU A 137 1.97 -4.19 -5.43
N GLU A 138 3.19 -4.48 -5.02
CA GLU A 138 4.33 -3.56 -5.17
C GLU A 138 4.66 -3.34 -6.65
N SER A 139 4.61 -4.38 -7.51
CA SER A 139 4.83 -4.24 -8.95
C SER A 139 3.80 -3.29 -9.57
N ILE A 140 2.53 -3.51 -9.28
CA ILE A 140 1.43 -2.63 -9.74
C ILE A 140 1.67 -1.18 -9.29
N GLY A 141 2.06 -0.99 -8.04
CA GLY A 141 2.31 0.35 -7.50
C GLY A 141 3.52 1.04 -8.14
N VAL A 142 4.62 0.30 -8.41
CA VAL A 142 5.79 0.84 -9.12
C VAL A 142 5.40 1.29 -10.51
N GLU A 143 4.73 0.44 -11.29
CA GLU A 143 4.30 0.75 -12.65
C GLU A 143 3.34 1.94 -12.71
N LEU A 144 2.42 2.05 -11.74
CA LEU A 144 1.51 3.19 -11.64
C LEU A 144 2.28 4.49 -11.34
N LEU A 145 3.23 4.44 -10.42
CA LEU A 145 4.04 5.60 -10.04
C LEU A 145 4.97 6.04 -11.17
N GLU A 146 5.54 5.10 -11.93
CA GLU A 146 6.31 5.42 -13.14
C GLU A 146 5.48 6.16 -14.20
N GLN A 147 4.22 5.77 -14.41
CA GLN A 147 3.30 6.51 -15.29
C GLN A 147 3.06 7.95 -14.82
N LEU A 148 3.21 8.22 -13.53
CA LEU A 148 3.10 9.54 -12.94
C LEU A 148 4.44 10.30 -12.88
N GLY A 149 5.53 9.69 -13.38
CA GLY A 149 6.87 10.27 -13.37
C GLY A 149 7.58 10.18 -12.01
N VAL A 150 7.17 9.24 -11.16
CA VAL A 150 7.81 8.97 -9.86
C VAL A 150 8.55 7.65 -9.91
N HIS A 151 9.85 7.68 -9.67
CA HIS A 151 10.66 6.48 -9.51
C HIS A 151 10.58 5.98 -8.08
N ALA A 152 9.88 4.87 -7.86
CA ALA A 152 9.69 4.27 -6.55
C ALA A 152 10.22 2.82 -6.51
N GLU A 153 10.77 2.44 -5.38
CA GLU A 153 11.45 1.16 -5.19
C GLU A 153 10.88 0.37 -4.01
N ARG A 154 11.16 -0.93 -4.01
CA ARG A 154 10.91 -1.81 -2.88
C ARG A 154 12.08 -1.76 -1.91
N GLN A 155 11.78 -1.81 -0.61
CA GLN A 155 12.81 -1.99 0.41
C GLN A 155 12.68 -3.35 1.10
N LYS A 156 13.79 -4.08 1.17
CA LYS A 156 13.83 -5.40 1.79
C LYS A 156 13.46 -5.32 3.27
N GLY A 157 12.43 -6.07 3.68
CA GLY A 157 11.95 -6.09 5.06
C GLY A 157 10.94 -5.00 5.42
N TYR A 158 10.68 -4.06 4.50
CA TYR A 158 9.77 -2.93 4.71
C TYR A 158 8.71 -2.85 3.61
N PRO A 159 7.63 -3.63 3.68
CA PRO A 159 6.60 -3.66 2.64
C PRO A 159 6.02 -2.28 2.32
N GLY A 160 5.78 -2.05 1.03
CA GLY A 160 5.35 -0.78 0.47
C GLY A 160 6.38 -0.22 -0.52
N LEU A 161 6.18 1.03 -0.95
CA LEU A 161 7.06 1.67 -1.92
C LEU A 161 7.71 2.91 -1.33
N TRP A 162 8.93 3.13 -1.78
CA TRP A 162 9.83 4.13 -1.24
C TRP A 162 10.48 4.92 -2.37
N VAL A 163 10.72 6.20 -2.13
CA VAL A 163 11.45 7.10 -3.04
C VAL A 163 12.77 7.47 -2.36
N THR A 164 13.87 7.32 -3.09
CA THR A 164 15.19 7.72 -2.59
C THR A 164 15.34 9.23 -2.69
N ASN A 165 15.62 9.88 -1.58
CA ASN A 165 15.87 11.32 -1.54
C ASN A 165 17.28 11.59 -2.09
N HIS A 166 17.38 12.04 -3.32
CA HIS A 166 18.62 12.48 -3.96
C HIS A 166 19.05 13.88 -3.44
N GLN A 167 19.08 14.09 -2.13
CA GLN A 167 19.88 15.20 -1.62
C GLN A 167 21.34 14.76 -1.65
N ALA A 168 22.14 15.44 -2.45
CA ALA A 168 23.58 15.20 -2.52
C ALA A 168 24.18 15.15 -1.11
N PRO A 169 25.05 14.17 -0.81
CA PRO A 169 25.81 14.22 0.44
C PRO A 169 26.62 15.53 0.41
N ASN A 170 26.41 16.40 1.40
CA ASN A 170 27.34 17.46 1.68
C ASN A 170 28.71 16.80 1.91
N GLU A 171 29.65 17.06 1.02
CA GLU A 171 31.06 16.73 1.18
C GLU A 171 31.62 17.55 2.35
N GLU A 172 31.44 17.06 3.57
CA GLU A 172 32.25 17.49 4.73
C GLU A 172 32.50 16.27 5.62
N SER A 173 33.60 15.60 5.33
CA SER A 173 34.62 15.10 6.27
C SER A 173 35.50 14.03 5.65
N SER A 174 36.33 14.44 4.69
CA SER A 174 37.59 13.73 4.40
C SER A 174 38.67 14.30 5.32
N ASN A 175 38.73 13.84 6.55
CA ASN A 175 39.94 13.89 7.36
C ASN A 175 39.82 12.87 8.51
N ALA A 176 40.21 11.67 8.24
CA ALA A 176 40.63 10.72 9.26
C ALA A 176 41.92 10.07 8.80
N GLN A 177 42.97 10.51 9.40
CA GLN A 177 44.37 10.13 9.20
C GLN A 177 44.57 8.61 9.35
N ASN A 178 45.38 8.08 8.43
CA ASN A 178 46.02 6.78 8.52
C ASN A 178 46.70 6.60 9.90
N VAL A 179 46.26 5.61 10.66
CA VAL A 179 47.07 4.96 11.67
C VAL A 179 47.15 3.48 11.35
N THR A 180 48.28 3.11 10.80
CA THR A 180 48.73 1.73 10.67
C THR A 180 48.92 1.12 12.04
N ASN A 181 48.27 -0.01 12.34
CA ASN A 181 48.82 -0.99 13.28
C ASN A 181 48.61 -2.40 12.78
N LYS A 182 49.72 -3.08 12.57
CA LYS A 182 49.84 -4.53 12.30
C LYS A 182 49.64 -5.34 13.58
N ASN A 183 49.20 -6.55 13.35
CA ASN A 183 49.30 -7.79 14.13
C ASN A 183 48.03 -8.22 14.91
N ASN A 184 47.46 -9.28 14.55
CA ASN A 184 47.56 -10.68 14.92
C ASN A 184 46.32 -11.50 14.63
N GLU A 185 46.60 -12.67 14.17
CA GLU A 185 45.71 -13.80 13.79
C GLU A 185 44.86 -14.34 14.96
N LEU A 186 43.78 -14.98 14.59
CA LEU A 186 43.25 -16.31 14.97
C LEU A 186 41.78 -16.34 15.36
N ASN A 187 41.02 -17.03 14.48
CA ASN A 187 39.89 -17.94 14.76
C ASN A 187 38.75 -17.53 15.68
N SER A 188 37.57 -17.39 15.10
CA SER A 188 36.47 -18.33 15.38
C SER A 188 35.22 -17.97 14.55
N SER A 189 34.75 -18.97 13.81
CA SER A 189 33.50 -18.97 13.07
C SER A 189 32.30 -18.85 14.04
N SER A 190 31.66 -17.69 14.05
CA SER A 190 30.29 -17.55 14.53
C SER A 190 29.52 -16.72 13.52
N VAL A 191 28.63 -17.39 12.78
CA VAL A 191 27.65 -16.76 11.90
C VAL A 191 26.72 -15.95 12.78
N GLN A 192 26.99 -14.65 12.92
CA GLN A 192 26.03 -13.72 13.49
C GLN A 192 24.95 -13.43 12.45
N PRO A 193 23.66 -13.41 12.83
CA PRO A 193 22.60 -12.94 11.92
C PRO A 193 22.91 -11.48 11.57
N GLN A 194 23.06 -11.20 10.27
CA GLN A 194 23.29 -9.86 9.77
C GLN A 194 22.14 -8.96 10.28
N ARG A 195 22.47 -8.09 11.23
CA ARG A 195 21.62 -6.92 11.57
C ARG A 195 21.62 -6.04 10.33
N HIS A 196 20.55 -6.12 9.52
CA HIS A 196 20.32 -5.17 8.46
C HIS A 196 20.28 -3.78 9.09
N THR A 197 21.23 -2.99 8.76
CA THR A 197 21.52 -1.69 9.33
C THR A 197 20.37 -0.74 9.02
N ILE A 198 19.85 -0.07 10.05
CA ILE A 198 18.87 1.04 10.00
C ILE A 198 19.34 2.19 9.04
N CYS A 199 20.54 2.08 8.48
CA CYS A 199 21.18 3.09 7.64
C CYS A 199 20.46 3.33 6.30
N ASP A 200 19.75 2.33 5.75
CA ASP A 200 19.17 2.44 4.42
C ASP A 200 17.85 3.23 4.39
N ILE A 201 17.16 3.40 5.53
CA ILE A 201 15.86 4.10 5.58
C ILE A 201 16.04 5.63 5.71
N ARG A 202 17.17 6.12 6.19
CA ARG A 202 17.35 7.54 6.51
C ARG A 202 17.36 8.48 5.30
N HIS A 203 17.50 7.93 4.09
CA HIS A 203 17.53 8.69 2.83
C HIS A 203 16.35 8.37 1.92
N THR A 204 15.30 7.77 2.47
CA THR A 204 14.13 7.39 1.68
C THR A 204 12.84 7.87 2.32
N SER A 205 11.89 8.29 1.49
CA SER A 205 10.55 8.65 1.90
C SER A 205 9.54 7.61 1.43
N LYS A 206 8.56 7.28 2.26
CA LYS A 206 7.55 6.29 1.93
C LYS A 206 6.41 6.91 1.14
N ILE A 207 6.14 6.39 -0.08
CA ILE A 207 5.06 6.85 -0.94
C ILE A 207 3.84 5.94 -0.91
N ALA A 208 4.03 4.64 -0.59
CA ALA A 208 2.92 3.71 -0.53
C ALA A 208 3.04 2.74 0.64
N SER A 209 1.91 2.43 1.24
CA SER A 209 1.77 1.51 2.37
C SER A 209 0.98 0.27 1.98
N ILE A 210 1.41 -0.90 2.43
CA ILE A 210 0.73 -2.17 2.22
C ILE A 210 0.33 -2.78 3.56
N GLY A 211 -0.92 -3.18 3.66
CA GLY A 211 -1.43 -3.89 4.81
C GLY A 211 -2.51 -4.87 4.40
N VAL A 212 -2.13 -6.12 4.09
CA VAL A 212 -3.03 -7.15 3.60
C VAL A 212 -3.44 -8.13 4.70
N ARG A 213 -4.54 -8.83 4.46
CA ARG A 213 -4.94 -10.00 5.23
C ARG A 213 -5.49 -11.08 4.31
N VAL A 214 -5.22 -12.32 4.65
CA VAL A 214 -5.77 -13.49 3.96
C VAL A 214 -6.60 -14.29 4.95
N SER A 215 -7.82 -14.66 4.57
CA SER A 215 -8.69 -15.54 5.35
C SER A 215 -9.32 -16.58 4.44
N LYS A 216 -9.08 -17.85 4.75
CA LYS A 216 -9.56 -18.98 3.93
C LYS A 216 -9.20 -18.80 2.44
N PHE A 217 -7.95 -18.39 2.17
CA PHE A 217 -7.35 -18.11 0.86
C PHE A 217 -7.91 -16.89 0.12
N ILE A 218 -8.86 -16.16 0.68
CA ILE A 218 -9.36 -14.91 0.08
C ILE A 218 -8.64 -13.73 0.72
N THR A 219 -8.08 -12.86 -0.14
CA THR A 219 -7.42 -11.61 0.27
C THR A 219 -8.44 -10.54 0.63
N TYR A 220 -8.04 -9.58 1.44
CA TYR A 220 -8.74 -8.32 1.70
C TYR A 220 -7.79 -7.30 2.33
N HIS A 221 -8.21 -6.04 2.47
CA HIS A 221 -7.32 -4.90 2.56
C HIS A 221 -6.38 -4.87 1.34
N GLY A 222 -5.32 -4.07 1.35
CA GLY A 222 -4.48 -3.92 0.17
C GLY A 222 -3.41 -2.88 0.31
N MET A 223 -3.39 -1.94 -0.64
CA MET A 223 -2.35 -0.94 -0.77
C MET A 223 -2.95 0.46 -0.84
N ALA A 224 -2.26 1.42 -0.22
CA ALA A 224 -2.56 2.85 -0.26
C ALA A 224 -1.35 3.59 -0.84
N ILE A 225 -1.57 4.39 -1.88
CA ILE A 225 -0.55 5.18 -2.58
C ILE A 225 -0.87 6.66 -2.40
N ASN A 226 0.08 7.41 -1.89
CA ASN A 226 -0.05 8.85 -1.75
C ASN A 226 0.09 9.52 -3.12
N ILE A 227 -0.99 10.04 -3.66
CA ILE A 227 -0.99 10.73 -4.96
C ILE A 227 -0.87 12.23 -4.77
N GLN A 228 -1.87 12.86 -4.16
CA GLN A 228 -1.91 14.31 -3.93
C GLN A 228 -2.65 14.66 -2.63
N ASN A 229 -2.71 13.72 -1.72
CA ASN A 229 -3.33 13.87 -0.41
C ASN A 229 -2.48 14.76 0.52
N ASP A 230 -3.15 15.36 1.50
CA ASP A 230 -2.48 16.08 2.57
C ASP A 230 -1.69 15.11 3.46
N LEU A 231 -0.36 15.26 3.47
CA LEU A 231 0.53 14.40 4.25
C LEU A 231 0.58 14.76 5.74
N SER A 232 0.03 15.89 6.17
CA SER A 232 0.00 16.30 7.58
C SER A 232 -0.74 15.30 8.48
N ILE A 233 -1.66 14.51 7.91
CA ILE A 233 -2.36 13.44 8.66
C ILE A 233 -1.36 12.41 9.25
N PHE A 234 -0.20 12.24 8.65
CA PHE A 234 0.82 11.31 9.14
C PHE A 234 1.61 11.86 10.34
N GLU A 235 1.52 13.17 10.64
CA GLU A 235 2.11 13.78 11.83
C GLU A 235 1.45 13.29 13.14
N PHE A 236 0.23 12.77 13.05
CA PHE A 236 -0.49 12.21 14.20
C PHE A 236 -0.14 10.76 14.52
N ILE A 237 0.77 10.14 13.76
CA ILE A 237 1.12 8.74 13.92
C ILE A 237 2.62 8.50 13.71
N THR A 238 3.13 7.35 14.19
CA THR A 238 4.38 6.80 13.70
C THR A 238 4.07 5.78 12.61
N PRO A 239 4.31 6.10 11.32
CA PRO A 239 3.90 5.22 10.21
C PRO A 239 4.56 3.84 10.31
N CYS A 240 3.77 2.77 10.25
CA CYS A 240 4.22 1.38 10.38
C CYS A 240 4.99 1.06 11.69
N GLY A 241 5.00 1.97 12.67
CA GLY A 241 5.80 1.87 13.89
C GLY A 241 7.30 2.08 13.66
N LEU A 242 7.69 2.70 12.55
CA LEU A 242 9.07 3.00 12.18
C LEU A 242 9.36 4.47 12.49
N ASP A 243 10.18 4.70 13.51
CA ASP A 243 10.56 6.05 13.90
C ASP A 243 11.48 6.69 12.81
N GLY A 244 11.21 7.95 12.47
CA GLY A 244 12.00 8.72 11.49
C GLY A 244 11.68 8.45 10.02
N VAL A 245 10.61 7.71 9.71
CA VAL A 245 10.13 7.54 8.33
C VAL A 245 9.36 8.78 7.89
N GLU A 246 9.85 9.43 6.84
CA GLU A 246 9.14 10.50 6.16
C GLU A 246 8.14 9.94 5.16
N MET A 247 6.99 10.63 5.02
CA MET A 247 5.99 10.31 4.00
C MET A 247 6.12 11.28 2.83
N THR A 248 5.95 10.75 1.61
CA THR A 248 5.90 11.55 0.39
C THR A 248 4.67 11.21 -0.45
N SER A 249 4.46 11.93 -1.56
CA SER A 249 3.36 11.73 -2.52
C SER A 249 3.82 12.04 -3.93
N ALA A 250 3.09 11.55 -4.95
CA ALA A 250 3.41 11.86 -6.33
C ALA A 250 3.41 13.37 -6.60
N LEU A 251 2.50 14.12 -5.98
CA LEU A 251 2.49 15.59 -6.05
C LEU A 251 3.77 16.20 -5.46
N LYS A 252 4.23 15.73 -4.29
CA LYS A 252 5.45 16.24 -3.64
C LYS A 252 6.70 15.96 -4.47
N GLU A 253 6.79 14.77 -5.07
CA GLU A 253 7.94 14.35 -5.88
C GLU A 253 8.01 15.03 -7.25
N THR A 254 6.86 15.25 -7.90
CA THR A 254 6.82 15.78 -9.28
C THR A 254 6.46 17.25 -9.37
N GLY A 255 5.91 17.85 -8.32
CA GLY A 255 5.32 19.19 -8.33
C GLY A 255 4.05 19.30 -9.18
N LYS A 256 3.53 18.20 -9.74
CA LYS A 256 2.41 18.20 -10.69
C LYS A 256 1.16 17.56 -10.08
N ARG A 257 0.02 18.26 -10.17
CA ARG A 257 -1.29 17.68 -9.88
C ARG A 257 -1.72 16.78 -11.03
N CYS A 258 -2.39 15.68 -10.70
CA CYS A 258 -2.96 14.76 -11.68
C CYS A 258 -4.46 14.56 -11.45
N SER A 259 -5.16 14.12 -12.48
CA SER A 259 -6.56 13.72 -12.36
C SER A 259 -6.65 12.37 -11.67
N ILE A 260 -7.25 12.32 -10.48
CA ILE A 260 -7.47 11.05 -9.76
C ILE A 260 -8.27 10.06 -10.61
N SER A 261 -9.21 10.52 -11.43
CA SER A 261 -9.94 9.64 -12.36
C SER A 261 -9.02 8.96 -13.38
N GLN A 262 -8.05 9.69 -13.95
CA GLN A 262 -7.06 9.11 -14.86
C GLN A 262 -6.13 8.13 -14.14
N VAL A 263 -5.72 8.44 -12.92
CA VAL A 263 -4.91 7.53 -12.09
C VAL A 263 -5.67 6.25 -11.77
N LYS A 264 -6.96 6.33 -11.44
CA LYS A 264 -7.84 5.18 -11.23
C LYS A 264 -8.01 4.33 -12.49
N GLU A 265 -8.09 4.97 -13.66
CA GLU A 265 -8.17 4.26 -14.95
C GLU A 265 -6.86 3.52 -15.24
N GLY A 266 -5.70 4.17 -15.10
CA GLY A 266 -4.40 3.53 -15.22
C GLY A 266 -4.23 2.36 -14.25
N LEU A 267 -4.60 2.54 -12.97
CA LEU A 267 -4.60 1.46 -11.99
C LEU A 267 -5.49 0.29 -12.42
N SER A 268 -6.70 0.58 -12.96
CA SER A 268 -7.63 -0.46 -13.40
C SER A 268 -7.04 -1.32 -14.53
N GLN A 269 -6.33 -0.70 -15.48
CA GLN A 269 -5.65 -1.42 -16.56
C GLN A 269 -4.51 -2.29 -16.02
N LEU A 270 -3.72 -1.78 -15.07
CA LEU A 270 -2.67 -2.55 -14.41
C LEU A 270 -3.24 -3.74 -13.64
N LEU A 271 -4.29 -3.54 -12.85
CA LEU A 271 -4.96 -4.60 -12.09
C LEU A 271 -5.49 -5.73 -12.99
N ILE A 272 -6.08 -5.38 -14.12
CA ILE A 272 -6.52 -6.36 -15.12
C ILE A 272 -5.31 -7.14 -15.66
N ARG A 273 -4.23 -6.47 -16.05
CA ARG A 273 -3.05 -7.12 -16.60
C ARG A 273 -2.36 -8.07 -15.62
N HIS A 274 -2.34 -7.73 -14.33
CA HIS A 274 -1.65 -8.51 -13.30
C HIS A 274 -2.51 -9.65 -12.70
N PHE A 275 -3.84 -9.52 -12.71
CA PHE A 275 -4.73 -10.45 -12.02
C PHE A 275 -5.77 -11.15 -12.93
N SER A 276 -5.70 -10.97 -14.26
CA SER A 276 -6.58 -11.65 -15.21
C SER A 276 -5.94 -12.80 -15.98
#